data_e6ae5f417fedbc0d2c6d201af5fa116b
#
_entry.id   e6ae5f417fedbc0d2c6d201af5fa116b
#
_cell.length_a   1.000
_cell.length_b   1.000
_cell.length_c   1.000
_cell.angle_alpha   90.00
_cell.angle_beta   90.00
_cell.angle_gamma   90.00
#
_symmetry.space_group_name_H-M   'P 1'
#
loop_
_entity.id
_entity.type
_entity.pdbx_description
1 polymer ?
#
loop_
_entity_poly.entity_id
_entity_poly.type
_entity_poly.pdbx_seq_one_letter_code
_entity_poly.pdbx_strand_id
1 'polypeptide(L)'
;MKPITRIASALIALGTIAVYPGHARADNSADLDCKLKFSLSTWSAIYKHSEGSGTVTCEDGKSMRVNIAARGAGLTVGKSHVDSGTGRFSDVHRMSDVLGSYAQAEAHAGVVKSGTAQVLTKGTVSLALAGAGEGVDLGIDVGEFTLSRRN
;
A
#
# COMPACT_ATOMS: atom_id res chain seq x y z
N MET A 1 -7.93 84.50 -28.42
CA MET A 1 -6.82 83.53 -28.66
C MET A 1 -7.09 82.30 -27.80
N LYS A 2 -7.46 81.21 -28.42
CA LYS A 2 -7.71 79.94 -27.68
C LYS A 2 -6.57 79.00 -27.91
N PRO A 3 -5.94 78.36 -26.86
CA PRO A 3 -5.03 77.31 -27.06
C PRO A 3 -5.71 75.96 -27.28
N ILE A 4 -5.29 75.29 -28.30
CA ILE A 4 -5.75 73.97 -28.69
C ILE A 4 -5.08 72.93 -27.80
N THR A 5 -5.85 72.26 -26.96
CA THR A 5 -5.40 71.13 -26.13
C THR A 5 -5.39 69.87 -26.99
N ARG A 6 -4.19 69.34 -27.23
CA ARG A 6 -3.98 68.05 -27.89
C ARG A 6 -4.14 66.91 -26.87
N ILE A 7 -5.17 66.12 -27.04
CA ILE A 7 -5.40 64.89 -26.27
C ILE A 7 -4.56 63.80 -26.91
N ALA A 8 -3.55 63.33 -26.18
CA ALA A 8 -2.74 62.18 -26.56
C ALA A 8 -3.49 60.89 -26.11
N SER A 9 -3.98 60.15 -27.08
CA SER A 9 -4.59 58.82 -26.82
C SER A 9 -3.48 57.81 -26.57
N ALA A 10 -3.35 57.34 -25.32
CA ALA A 10 -2.49 56.23 -24.95
C ALA A 10 -3.23 54.90 -25.30
N LEU A 11 -2.70 54.17 -26.27
CA LEU A 11 -3.10 52.80 -26.60
C LEU A 11 -2.51 51.85 -25.56
N ILE A 12 -3.33 51.33 -24.68
CA ILE A 12 -2.99 50.28 -23.77
C ILE A 12 -3.13 48.96 -24.53
N ALA A 13 -1.99 48.37 -24.89
CA ALA A 13 -1.94 47.01 -25.43
C ALA A 13 -2.17 46.01 -24.29
N LEU A 14 -3.36 45.41 -24.22
CA LEU A 14 -3.61 44.25 -23.36
C LEU A 14 -2.87 43.04 -23.94
N GLY A 15 -1.75 42.70 -23.33
CA GLY A 15 -1.06 41.43 -23.56
C GLY A 15 -1.88 40.26 -22.99
N THR A 16 -2.51 39.50 -23.84
CA THR A 16 -3.16 38.24 -23.44
C THR A 16 -2.05 37.21 -23.12
N ILE A 17 -1.88 36.94 -21.82
CA ILE A 17 -1.02 35.82 -21.37
C ILE A 17 -1.79 34.53 -21.67
N ALA A 18 -1.41 33.83 -22.72
CA ALA A 18 -1.89 32.48 -23.00
C ALA A 18 -1.31 31.54 -21.94
N VAL A 19 -2.11 31.22 -20.92
CA VAL A 19 -1.79 30.14 -19.97
C VAL A 19 -1.99 28.83 -20.73
N TYR A 20 -0.88 28.23 -21.17
CA TYR A 20 -0.90 26.87 -21.65
C TYR A 20 -1.12 25.96 -20.45
N PRO A 21 -2.21 25.15 -20.38
CA PRO A 21 -2.29 24.08 -19.41
C PRO A 21 -1.21 23.08 -19.76
N GLY A 22 -0.13 23.11 -19.01
CA GLY A 22 0.85 22.06 -19.03
C GLY A 22 0.13 20.75 -18.70
N HIS A 23 -0.01 19.87 -19.68
CA HIS A 23 -0.44 18.52 -19.44
C HIS A 23 0.68 17.87 -18.63
N ALA A 24 0.52 17.83 -17.31
CA ALA A 24 1.26 16.92 -16.47
C ALA A 24 0.92 15.53 -17.00
N ARG A 25 1.84 14.93 -17.78
CA ARG A 25 1.82 13.51 -18.01
C ARG A 25 2.00 12.88 -16.65
N ALA A 26 0.92 12.40 -16.06
CA ALA A 26 1.01 11.35 -15.08
C ALA A 26 1.72 10.19 -15.82
N ASP A 27 2.89 9.81 -15.35
CA ASP A 27 3.52 8.57 -15.77
C ASP A 27 2.53 7.46 -15.43
N ASN A 28 1.81 7.00 -16.46
CA ASN A 28 0.96 5.82 -16.39
C ASN A 28 1.84 4.56 -16.40
N SER A 29 2.71 4.40 -15.43
CA SER A 29 2.99 3.08 -14.91
C SER A 29 1.73 2.70 -14.13
N ALA A 30 0.79 2.06 -14.81
CA ALA A 30 -0.46 1.66 -14.19
C ALA A 30 -0.13 0.76 -13.00
N ASP A 31 -0.38 1.26 -11.80
CA ASP A 31 -0.25 0.46 -10.60
C ASP A 31 -1.25 -0.67 -10.69
N LEU A 32 -0.76 -1.91 -10.58
CA LEU A 32 -1.62 -3.09 -10.55
C LEU A 32 -2.31 -3.16 -9.19
N ASP A 33 -3.63 -3.11 -9.18
CA ASP A 33 -4.41 -3.42 -7.96
C ASP A 33 -4.34 -4.93 -7.73
N CYS A 34 -3.57 -5.33 -6.72
CA CYS A 34 -3.40 -6.72 -6.34
C CYS A 34 -3.98 -6.99 -4.96
N LYS A 35 -4.65 -8.12 -4.84
CA LYS A 35 -5.29 -8.58 -3.60
C LYS A 35 -4.71 -9.92 -3.18
N LEU A 36 -4.54 -10.10 -1.87
CA LEU A 36 -4.13 -11.35 -1.25
C LEU A 36 -5.31 -11.92 -0.46
N LYS A 37 -5.59 -13.19 -0.65
CA LYS A 37 -6.41 -14.01 0.25
C LYS A 37 -5.52 -15.05 0.88
N PHE A 38 -5.58 -15.20 2.20
CA PHE A 38 -4.66 -16.09 2.90
C PHE A 38 -5.27 -16.72 4.15
N SER A 39 -4.64 -17.79 4.58
CA SER A 39 -4.82 -18.40 5.89
C SER A 39 -3.48 -18.54 6.60
N LEU A 40 -3.48 -18.37 7.91
CA LEU A 40 -2.28 -18.48 8.74
C LEU A 40 -2.56 -19.35 9.95
N SER A 41 -1.58 -20.18 10.31
CA SER A 41 -1.50 -20.82 11.61
C SER A 41 -0.34 -20.20 12.39
N THR A 42 -0.63 -19.74 13.58
CA THR A 42 0.34 -19.09 14.46
C THR A 42 0.58 -19.96 15.68
N TRP A 43 1.84 -20.12 16.04
CA TRP A 43 2.24 -20.70 17.30
C TRP A 43 3.27 -19.80 17.98
N SER A 44 3.17 -19.69 19.28
CA SER A 44 4.10 -18.87 20.05
C SER A 44 4.50 -19.55 21.34
N ALA A 45 5.80 -19.53 21.64
CA ALA A 45 6.34 -19.88 22.94
C ALA A 45 7.02 -18.68 23.60
N ILE A 46 7.84 -17.95 22.83
CA ILE A 46 8.49 -16.67 23.21
C ILE A 46 8.34 -15.68 22.07
N TYR A 47 8.44 -16.17 20.82
CA TYR A 47 8.24 -15.39 19.60
C TYR A 47 7.05 -15.97 18.84
N LYS A 48 6.28 -15.09 18.21
CA LYS A 48 5.22 -15.51 17.30
C LYS A 48 5.80 -15.92 15.96
N HIS A 49 5.54 -17.15 15.59
CA HIS A 49 5.79 -17.67 14.26
C HIS A 49 4.47 -18.01 13.61
N SER A 50 4.23 -17.46 12.45
CA SER A 50 3.04 -17.76 11.66
C SER A 50 3.48 -18.28 10.30
N GLU A 51 2.88 -19.38 9.91
CA GLU A 51 3.08 -19.97 8.59
C GLU A 51 1.71 -20.17 7.94
N GLY A 52 1.68 -19.99 6.63
CA GLY A 52 0.47 -20.17 5.90
C GLY A 52 0.64 -20.10 4.40
N SER A 53 -0.47 -20.00 3.74
CA SER A 53 -0.52 -19.90 2.29
C SER A 53 -1.60 -18.94 1.85
N GLY A 54 -1.43 -18.43 0.65
CA GLY A 54 -2.39 -17.52 0.06
C GLY A 54 -2.37 -17.52 -1.46
N THR A 55 -3.26 -16.73 -2.01
CA THR A 55 -3.32 -16.46 -3.44
C THR A 55 -3.36 -14.96 -3.66
N VAL A 56 -2.42 -14.46 -4.42
CA VAL A 56 -2.41 -13.10 -4.93
C VAL A 56 -3.14 -13.08 -6.27
N THR A 57 -4.08 -12.17 -6.43
CA THR A 57 -4.80 -11.93 -7.68
C THR A 57 -4.73 -10.46 -8.01
N CYS A 58 -4.27 -10.13 -9.21
CA CYS A 58 -4.19 -8.76 -9.71
C CYS A 58 -5.31 -8.47 -10.71
N GLU A 59 -5.61 -7.20 -10.94
CA GLU A 59 -6.69 -6.76 -11.84
C GLU A 59 -6.46 -7.15 -13.32
N ASP A 60 -5.20 -7.46 -13.69
CA ASP A 60 -4.88 -8.02 -15.02
C ASP A 60 -5.33 -9.47 -15.20
N GLY A 61 -6.02 -10.05 -14.21
CA GLY A 61 -6.54 -11.41 -14.22
C GLY A 61 -5.52 -12.48 -13.84
N LYS A 62 -4.28 -12.13 -13.61
CA LYS A 62 -3.25 -13.11 -13.20
C LYS A 62 -3.38 -13.45 -11.73
N SER A 63 -3.08 -14.69 -11.38
CA SER A 63 -3.04 -15.19 -10.01
C SER A 63 -1.74 -15.93 -9.74
N MET A 64 -1.28 -15.85 -8.50
CA MET A 64 -0.07 -16.51 -8.04
C MET A 64 -0.29 -17.09 -6.63
N ARG A 65 0.04 -18.36 -6.45
CA ARG A 65 0.06 -18.98 -5.13
C ARG A 65 1.32 -18.58 -4.40
N VAL A 66 1.18 -18.27 -3.12
CA VAL A 66 2.29 -17.85 -2.25
C VAL A 66 2.29 -18.63 -0.94
N ASN A 67 3.50 -18.90 -0.44
CA ASN A 67 3.71 -19.28 0.94
C ASN A 67 3.93 -18.02 1.75
N ILE A 68 3.48 -18.05 2.98
CA ILE A 68 3.54 -16.94 3.91
C ILE A 68 4.30 -17.37 5.15
N ALA A 69 5.27 -16.57 5.55
CA ALA A 69 5.94 -16.68 6.83
C ALA A 69 5.87 -15.32 7.52
N ALA A 70 5.38 -15.28 8.74
CA ALA A 70 5.34 -14.06 9.52
C ALA A 70 6.00 -14.25 10.88
N ARG A 71 6.69 -13.21 11.33
CA ARG A 71 7.38 -13.17 12.62
C ARG A 71 6.99 -11.93 13.38
N GLY A 72 6.76 -12.08 14.66
CA GLY A 72 6.45 -10.97 15.55
C GLY A 72 6.99 -11.19 16.93
N ALA A 73 7.17 -10.12 17.69
CA ALA A 73 7.49 -10.17 19.11
C ALA A 73 6.21 -10.09 19.93
N GLY A 74 5.98 -11.05 20.81
CA GLY A 74 4.82 -11.04 21.71
C GLY A 74 4.95 -12.11 22.77
N LEU A 75 4.57 -11.78 24.01
CA LEU A 75 4.65 -12.67 25.18
C LEU A 75 3.40 -13.55 25.32
N THR A 76 2.69 -13.85 24.26
CA THR A 76 1.53 -14.75 24.34
C THR A 76 1.93 -16.16 24.00
N VAL A 77 1.73 -17.08 24.94
CA VAL A 77 1.84 -18.51 24.72
C VAL A 77 0.51 -19.03 24.19
N GLY A 78 0.54 -19.70 23.03
CA GLY A 78 -0.68 -20.27 22.48
C GLY A 78 -0.61 -20.57 21.00
N LYS A 79 -1.71 -21.09 20.51
CA LYS A 79 -1.95 -21.34 19.08
C LYS A 79 -3.14 -20.48 18.67
N SER A 80 -3.03 -19.83 17.54
CA SER A 80 -4.13 -19.09 16.92
C SER A 80 -4.18 -19.38 15.43
N HIS A 81 -5.33 -19.16 14.83
CA HIS A 81 -5.57 -19.48 13.43
C HIS A 81 -6.34 -18.35 12.76
N VAL A 82 -5.90 -17.95 11.57
CA VAL A 82 -6.63 -17.03 10.69
C VAL A 82 -7.17 -17.84 9.53
N ASP A 83 -8.48 -18.00 9.47
CA ASP A 83 -9.14 -18.74 8.39
C ASP A 83 -9.33 -17.90 7.14
N SER A 84 -9.55 -16.59 7.30
CA SER A 84 -9.89 -15.69 6.21
C SER A 84 -9.17 -14.36 6.36
N GLY A 85 -7.88 -14.36 6.01
CA GLY A 85 -7.09 -13.14 5.90
C GLY A 85 -7.22 -12.53 4.51
N THR A 86 -7.22 -11.20 4.47
CA THR A 86 -7.19 -10.42 3.23
C THR A 86 -6.04 -9.43 3.26
N GLY A 87 -5.43 -9.18 2.11
CA GLY A 87 -4.42 -8.17 1.92
C GLY A 87 -4.72 -7.36 0.67
N ARG A 88 -4.32 -6.10 0.67
CA ARG A 88 -4.34 -5.23 -0.49
C ARG A 88 -2.97 -4.62 -0.67
N PHE A 89 -2.44 -4.74 -1.88
CA PHE A 89 -1.17 -4.12 -2.25
C PHE A 89 -1.40 -2.78 -2.94
N SER A 90 -0.47 -1.85 -2.76
CA SER A 90 -0.35 -0.59 -3.48
C SER A 90 1.07 -0.42 -4.02
N ASP A 91 1.22 0.38 -5.07
CA ASP A 91 2.48 0.63 -5.78
C ASP A 91 3.12 -0.64 -6.39
N VAL A 92 2.30 -1.53 -6.91
CA VAL A 92 2.73 -2.75 -7.61
C VAL A 92 2.74 -2.51 -9.11
N HIS A 93 3.86 -2.72 -9.76
CA HIS A 93 3.98 -2.59 -11.23
C HIS A 93 3.94 -3.95 -11.92
N ARG A 94 4.41 -4.98 -11.26
CA ARG A 94 4.42 -6.37 -11.75
C ARG A 94 4.02 -7.31 -10.61
N MET A 95 3.35 -8.39 -10.93
CA MET A 95 2.95 -9.38 -9.93
C MET A 95 4.12 -9.91 -9.08
N SER A 96 5.33 -9.99 -9.63
CA SER A 96 6.52 -10.39 -8.87
C SER A 96 6.91 -9.41 -7.77
N ASP A 97 6.49 -8.16 -7.88
CA ASP A 97 6.84 -7.10 -6.92
C ASP A 97 6.16 -7.33 -5.55
N VAL A 98 5.11 -8.14 -5.51
CA VAL A 98 4.45 -8.53 -4.26
C VAL A 98 5.28 -9.53 -3.42
N LEU A 99 6.27 -10.20 -4.02
CA LEU A 99 7.11 -11.16 -3.32
C LEU A 99 8.20 -10.46 -2.50
N GLY A 100 8.56 -11.05 -1.37
CA GLY A 100 9.63 -10.58 -0.49
C GLY A 100 9.15 -10.31 0.93
N SER A 101 10.02 -9.71 1.73
CA SER A 101 9.77 -9.41 3.14
C SER A 101 9.25 -7.99 3.32
N TYR A 102 8.13 -7.89 3.98
CA TYR A 102 7.47 -6.66 4.40
C TYR A 102 7.72 -6.45 5.88
N ALA A 103 8.05 -5.24 6.26
CA ALA A 103 8.23 -4.86 7.66
C ALA A 103 7.12 -3.88 8.09
N GLN A 104 6.87 -3.81 9.39
CA GLN A 104 5.97 -2.83 9.94
C GLN A 104 6.52 -1.43 9.63
N ALA A 105 5.69 -0.59 9.00
CA ALA A 105 6.04 0.81 8.77
C ALA A 105 6.23 1.49 10.13
N GLU A 106 7.37 2.16 10.30
CA GLU A 106 7.59 2.97 11.50
C GLU A 106 6.52 4.07 11.59
N ALA A 107 6.20 4.48 12.81
CA ALA A 107 5.05 5.31 13.18
C ALA A 107 4.99 6.72 12.55
N HIS A 108 5.93 7.08 11.69
CA HIS A 108 5.97 8.38 11.01
C HIS A 108 4.98 8.52 9.84
N ALA A 109 4.36 7.45 9.41
CA ALA A 109 3.46 7.43 8.26
C ALA A 109 1.97 7.34 8.60
N GLY A 110 1.55 7.74 9.79
CA GLY A 110 0.12 7.78 10.15
C GLY A 110 -0.56 6.42 10.08
N VAL A 111 0.14 5.35 10.46
CA VAL A 111 -0.41 4.00 10.47
C VAL A 111 -1.50 3.90 11.52
N VAL A 112 -2.74 3.79 11.07
CA VAL A 112 -3.89 3.52 11.94
C VAL A 112 -3.81 2.06 12.38
N LYS A 113 -3.36 1.83 13.60
CA LYS A 113 -3.54 0.54 14.27
C LYS A 113 -5.00 0.42 14.70
N SER A 114 -5.83 -0.14 13.85
CA SER A 114 -7.10 -0.71 14.31
C SER A 114 -6.86 -2.17 14.62
N GLY A 115 -7.45 -2.71 15.68
CA GLY A 115 -7.12 -4.03 16.21
C GLY A 115 -7.20 -5.24 15.27
N THR A 116 -7.62 -5.04 14.01
CA THR A 116 -7.76 -6.07 12.99
C THR A 116 -7.08 -5.74 11.67
N ALA A 117 -6.43 -4.59 11.55
CA ALA A 117 -5.78 -4.16 10.31
C ALA A 117 -4.36 -3.64 10.58
N GLN A 118 -3.43 -4.00 9.72
CA GLN A 118 -2.02 -3.61 9.79
C GLN A 118 -1.50 -3.26 8.40
N VAL A 119 -0.65 -2.24 8.33
CA VAL A 119 0.06 -1.88 7.10
C VAL A 119 1.54 -2.20 7.24
N LEU A 120 2.06 -2.92 6.27
CA LEU A 120 3.46 -3.31 6.14
C LEU A 120 4.02 -2.73 4.85
N THR A 121 5.32 -2.47 4.81
CA THR A 121 5.98 -1.92 3.63
C THR A 121 7.21 -2.72 3.22
N LYS A 122 7.49 -2.72 1.92
CA LYS A 122 8.70 -3.25 1.31
C LYS A 122 9.12 -2.30 0.17
N GLY A 123 10.09 -1.45 0.44
CA GLY A 123 10.44 -0.37 -0.49
C GLY A 123 9.24 0.55 -0.73
N THR A 124 8.82 0.72 -1.98
CA THR A 124 7.63 1.51 -2.33
C THR A 124 6.32 0.74 -2.19
N VAL A 125 6.37 -0.60 -2.24
CA VAL A 125 5.19 -1.44 -2.14
C VAL A 125 4.66 -1.48 -0.71
N SER A 126 3.37 -1.20 -0.55
CA SER A 126 2.66 -1.31 0.72
C SER A 126 1.68 -2.48 0.70
N LEU A 127 1.52 -3.14 1.84
CA LEU A 127 0.59 -4.24 2.04
C LEU A 127 -0.29 -3.95 3.25
N ALA A 128 -1.56 -3.70 3.01
CA ALA A 128 -2.56 -3.58 4.06
C ALA A 128 -3.19 -4.95 4.33
N LEU A 129 -3.03 -5.46 5.55
CA LEU A 129 -3.55 -6.74 6.00
C LEU A 129 -4.78 -6.55 6.88
N ALA A 130 -5.77 -7.39 6.69
CA ALA A 130 -6.91 -7.54 7.59
C ALA A 130 -7.23 -9.03 7.74
N GLY A 131 -7.71 -9.43 8.90
CA GLY A 131 -8.04 -10.83 9.13
C GLY A 131 -9.24 -11.02 10.03
N ALA A 132 -9.91 -12.14 9.82
CA ALA A 132 -10.94 -12.66 10.69
C ALA A 132 -10.60 -14.09 11.10
N GLY A 133 -10.75 -14.41 12.38
CA GLY A 133 -10.47 -15.72 12.91
C GLY A 133 -10.62 -15.74 14.43
N GLU A 134 -10.60 -16.91 15.04
CA GLU A 134 -10.65 -17.06 16.48
C GLU A 134 -9.27 -16.83 17.11
N GLY A 135 -9.20 -15.98 18.11
CA GLY A 135 -8.00 -15.76 18.92
C GLY A 135 -6.90 -14.96 18.24
N VAL A 136 -7.21 -14.20 17.20
CA VAL A 136 -6.20 -13.50 16.42
C VAL A 136 -6.33 -11.98 16.52
N ASP A 137 -5.35 -11.39 17.14
CA ASP A 137 -4.96 -10.01 16.89
C ASP A 137 -3.92 -9.98 15.75
N LEU A 138 -4.38 -9.90 14.50
CA LEU A 138 -3.49 -9.63 13.38
C LEU A 138 -2.84 -8.25 13.46
N GLY A 139 -3.37 -7.39 14.31
CA GLY A 139 -3.03 -5.98 14.34
C GLY A 139 -1.80 -5.61 15.14
N ILE A 140 -1.25 -6.49 15.94
CA ILE A 140 -0.38 -5.98 16.99
C ILE A 140 1.07 -6.39 16.86
N ASP A 141 1.40 -7.52 16.26
CA ASP A 141 2.72 -8.09 16.47
C ASP A 141 3.35 -8.77 15.24
N VAL A 142 2.94 -8.46 14.04
CA VAL A 142 3.67 -8.90 12.86
C VAL A 142 4.76 -7.88 12.55
N GLY A 143 5.98 -8.14 13.01
CA GLY A 143 7.14 -7.32 12.70
C GLY A 143 7.64 -7.53 11.27
N GLU A 144 7.54 -8.76 10.78
CA GLU A 144 7.98 -9.15 9.44
C GLU A 144 6.97 -10.13 8.82
N PHE A 145 6.65 -9.91 7.55
CA PHE A 145 5.73 -10.73 6.76
C PHE A 145 6.35 -11.02 5.41
N THR A 146 6.71 -12.26 5.18
CA THR A 146 7.42 -12.68 3.97
C THR A 146 6.51 -13.47 3.05
N LEU A 147 6.47 -13.06 1.79
CA LEU A 147 5.78 -13.75 0.72
C LEU A 147 6.79 -14.40 -0.23
N SER A 148 6.67 -15.68 -0.44
CA SER A 148 7.45 -16.43 -1.41
C SER A 148 6.54 -17.18 -2.39
N ARG A 149 7.00 -17.36 -3.62
CA ARG A 149 6.22 -18.11 -4.62
C ARG A 149 6.11 -19.56 -4.19
N ARG A 150 4.90 -20.11 -4.29
CA ARG A 150 4.67 -21.54 -4.11
C ARG A 150 4.69 -22.22 -5.48
N ASN A 151 5.62 -23.13 -5.64
CA ASN A 151 5.70 -24.00 -6.83
C ASN A 151 4.61 -25.05 -6.84
#